data_5b56baabc70230760f9fb7ef46c266e5
#
_entry.id   5b56baabc70230760f9fb7ef46c266e5
#
_cell.length_a   1.000
_cell.length_b   1.000
_cell.length_c   1.000
_cell.angle_alpha   90.00
_cell.angle_beta   90.00
_cell.angle_gamma   90.00
#
_symmetry.space_group_name_H-M   'P 1'
#
loop_
_entity.id
_entity.type
_entity.pdbx_description
1 polymer ?
#
loop_
_entity_poly.entity_id
_entity_poly.type
_entity_poly.pdbx_seq_one_letter_code
_entity_poly.pdbx_strand_id
1 'polypeptide(L)'
;MKRILITIICIAAAALSVGAKNIKGTVKDTEGKGLAGVVVSDGLNVVQTDAKGRFVMDTDSESRFVFVSTPSGYKSAVLKGETLYYKRLGLSKTYDFVVEKKAKDDTNHNLIVIADPQISDADEFPELEVHAKDIGAFVKTLDGDDVFGLCLGDIVGWNHALYPEYNKVMSHTGIDFRNVMGNHDMTNYGDRHEGSMKDYENMYGPAWYSFNVGKVHYVVLNDNFFIGRDWYYIGYLDKRQLEWLANDLAYVPKGSTVIVSLHIPTTLSESDRKSFGYNDISEIMANKQGLYQLLQPYQSLILSGHMHTGNNQLIADNLMEHNVTGLCGAWWCGPVCCDGAPVGYKIYEIDGDKITW
;
A
#
# COMPACT_ATOMS: atom_id res chain seq x y z
N MET A 1 57.26 -40.88 20.17
CA MET A 1 56.30 -39.81 20.45
C MET A 1 56.15 -38.91 19.22
N LYS A 2 55.13 -39.11 18.41
CA LYS A 2 54.88 -38.30 17.21
C LYS A 2 54.01 -37.09 17.62
N ARG A 3 54.54 -35.88 17.44
CA ARG A 3 53.76 -34.64 17.65
C ARG A 3 52.89 -34.41 16.42
N ILE A 4 51.59 -34.45 16.61
CA ILE A 4 50.58 -34.06 15.61
C ILE A 4 50.43 -32.53 15.70
N LEU A 5 50.80 -31.84 14.62
CA LEU A 5 50.62 -30.41 14.48
C LEU A 5 49.19 -30.19 13.93
N ILE A 6 48.30 -29.67 14.74
CA ILE A 6 46.95 -29.27 14.30
C ILE A 6 47.05 -27.84 13.78
N THR A 7 46.93 -27.68 12.46
CA THR A 7 46.85 -26.37 11.81
C THR A 7 45.38 -25.94 11.86
N ILE A 8 45.09 -24.97 12.71
CA ILE A 8 43.77 -24.31 12.74
C ILE A 8 43.69 -23.35 11.55
N ILE A 9 42.92 -23.70 10.53
CA ILE A 9 42.60 -22.80 9.45
C ILE A 9 41.45 -21.90 9.94
N CYS A 10 41.77 -20.67 10.32
CA CYS A 10 40.75 -19.62 10.54
C CYS A 10 40.20 -19.21 9.18
N ILE A 11 39.01 -19.72 8.84
CA ILE A 11 38.21 -19.18 7.76
C ILE A 11 37.62 -17.87 8.30
N ALA A 12 38.22 -16.76 7.90
CA ALA A 12 37.60 -15.45 8.09
C ALA A 12 36.38 -15.41 7.19
N ALA A 13 35.19 -15.62 7.77
CA ALA A 13 33.93 -15.25 7.12
C ALA A 13 33.94 -13.73 6.95
N ALA A 14 34.24 -13.27 5.75
CA ALA A 14 34.02 -11.89 5.37
C ALA A 14 32.49 -11.70 5.42
N ALA A 15 32.00 -11.14 6.51
CA ALA A 15 30.66 -10.55 6.53
C ALA A 15 30.69 -9.43 5.47
N LEU A 16 30.13 -9.72 4.32
CA LEU A 16 29.77 -8.69 3.35
C LEU A 16 28.75 -7.81 4.05
N SER A 17 29.22 -6.73 4.69
CA SER A 17 28.35 -5.63 5.03
C SER A 17 27.78 -5.14 3.70
N VAL A 18 26.49 -5.41 3.46
CA VAL A 18 25.75 -4.77 2.38
C VAL A 18 25.64 -3.31 2.83
N GLY A 19 26.65 -2.53 2.60
CA GLY A 19 26.68 -1.11 2.90
C GLY A 19 25.65 -0.39 2.06
N ALA A 20 25.14 0.73 2.57
CA ALA A 20 24.31 1.65 1.83
C ALA A 20 24.90 1.84 0.42
N LYS A 21 24.07 1.64 -0.62
CA LYS A 21 24.49 1.80 -2.02
C LYS A 21 24.01 3.15 -2.50
N ASN A 22 24.95 3.95 -3.02
CA ASN A 22 24.56 5.15 -3.74
C ASN A 22 23.93 4.74 -5.08
N ILE A 23 22.66 5.09 -5.26
CA ILE A 23 21.94 4.88 -6.52
C ILE A 23 21.65 6.22 -7.19
N LYS A 24 21.45 6.18 -8.49
CA LYS A 24 21.05 7.33 -9.29
C LYS A 24 20.06 6.93 -10.36
N GLY A 25 19.28 7.90 -10.81
CA GLY A 25 18.32 7.70 -11.89
C GLY A 25 17.69 9.00 -12.36
N THR A 26 16.67 8.84 -13.17
CA THR A 26 15.88 9.96 -13.72
C THR A 26 14.39 9.66 -13.62
N VAL A 27 13.57 10.69 -13.47
CA VAL A 27 12.12 10.64 -13.68
C VAL A 27 11.81 11.54 -14.87
N LYS A 28 11.17 10.97 -15.89
CA LYS A 28 10.84 11.65 -17.15
C LYS A 28 9.40 11.38 -17.52
N ASP A 29 8.83 12.26 -18.33
CA ASP A 29 7.58 11.95 -19.02
C ASP A 29 7.81 11.09 -20.28
N THR A 30 6.73 10.72 -20.94
CA THR A 30 6.76 9.92 -22.18
C THR A 30 7.38 10.64 -23.37
N GLU A 31 7.54 11.96 -23.31
CA GLU A 31 8.24 12.77 -24.31
C GLU A 31 9.76 12.87 -24.04
N GLY A 32 10.21 12.27 -22.92
CA GLY A 32 11.62 12.26 -22.50
C GLY A 32 12.04 13.49 -21.72
N LYS A 33 11.11 14.41 -21.37
CA LYS A 33 11.38 15.58 -20.56
C LYS A 33 11.56 15.18 -19.10
N GLY A 34 12.65 15.60 -18.47
CA GLY A 34 12.90 15.40 -17.04
C GLY A 34 11.92 16.20 -16.17
N LEU A 35 11.40 15.56 -15.13
CA LEU A 35 10.45 16.16 -14.19
C LEU A 35 11.17 16.55 -12.90
N ALA A 36 11.15 17.83 -12.58
CA ALA A 36 11.73 18.38 -11.34
C ALA A 36 10.79 18.19 -10.15
N GLY A 37 11.35 18.04 -8.94
CA GLY A 37 10.58 18.00 -7.70
C GLY A 37 9.78 16.72 -7.48
N VAL A 38 10.01 15.66 -8.28
CA VAL A 38 9.35 14.37 -8.08
C VAL A 38 10.01 13.65 -6.93
N VAL A 39 9.21 13.19 -6.00
CA VAL A 39 9.67 12.43 -4.82
C VAL A 39 10.03 11.00 -5.24
N VAL A 40 11.21 10.55 -4.81
CA VAL A 40 11.74 9.19 -5.01
C VAL A 40 12.18 8.65 -3.66
N SER A 41 11.85 7.40 -3.38
CA SER A 41 12.13 6.75 -2.10
C SER A 41 12.64 5.32 -2.27
N ASP A 42 13.36 4.83 -1.26
CA ASP A 42 13.73 3.42 -1.10
C ASP A 42 12.93 2.71 0.01
N GLY A 43 11.90 3.37 0.53
CA GLY A 43 11.09 2.88 1.64
C GLY A 43 11.65 3.27 3.03
N LEU A 44 12.69 4.11 3.08
CA LEU A 44 13.18 4.81 4.28
C LEU A 44 13.65 6.22 3.91
N ASN A 45 14.63 6.30 3.00
CA ASN A 45 15.16 7.56 2.51
C ASN A 45 14.28 8.13 1.42
N VAL A 46 14.14 9.46 1.40
CA VAL A 46 13.30 10.19 0.45
C VAL A 46 14.09 11.36 -0.11
N VAL A 47 14.09 11.50 -1.42
CA VAL A 47 14.75 12.61 -2.13
C VAL A 47 13.83 13.18 -3.21
N GLN A 48 14.15 14.37 -3.73
CA GLN A 48 13.48 14.93 -4.90
C GLN A 48 14.41 15.00 -6.11
N THR A 49 13.82 14.91 -7.29
CA THR A 49 14.54 15.10 -8.55
C THR A 49 14.93 16.57 -8.75
N ASP A 50 16.08 16.78 -9.37
CA ASP A 50 16.58 18.11 -9.78
C ASP A 50 15.80 18.67 -10.99
N ALA A 51 16.18 19.88 -11.43
CA ALA A 51 15.56 20.57 -12.58
C ALA A 51 15.62 19.80 -13.92
N LYS A 52 16.43 18.73 -13.99
CA LYS A 52 16.55 17.83 -15.15
C LYS A 52 15.92 16.47 -14.92
N GLY A 53 15.18 16.32 -13.84
CA GLY A 53 14.55 15.06 -13.45
C GLY A 53 15.52 14.01 -12.89
N ARG A 54 16.72 14.38 -12.45
CA ARG A 54 17.74 13.45 -11.94
C ARG A 54 17.68 13.36 -10.43
N PHE A 55 17.95 12.19 -9.89
CA PHE A 55 18.13 11.98 -8.46
C PHE A 55 19.38 11.16 -8.16
N VAL A 56 19.89 11.36 -6.96
CA VAL A 56 20.93 10.53 -6.33
C VAL A 56 20.47 10.27 -4.90
N MET A 57 20.58 9.04 -4.43
CA MET A 57 20.14 8.64 -3.10
C MET A 57 21.05 7.57 -2.54
N ASP A 58 21.45 7.71 -1.29
CA ASP A 58 22.04 6.62 -0.52
C ASP A 58 20.91 5.72 0.00
N THR A 59 20.87 4.46 -0.44
CA THR A 59 19.84 3.53 -0.03
C THR A 59 20.16 2.91 1.31
N ASP A 60 19.14 2.60 2.07
CA ASP A 60 19.27 1.74 3.24
C ASP A 60 19.60 0.28 2.84
N SER A 61 20.34 -0.42 3.69
CA SER A 61 20.81 -1.79 3.41
C SER A 61 19.68 -2.82 3.36
N GLU A 62 18.56 -2.54 3.99
CA GLU A 62 17.36 -3.41 4.02
C GLU A 62 16.35 -3.06 2.95
N SER A 63 16.55 -1.96 2.21
CA SER A 63 15.67 -1.54 1.13
C SER A 63 15.69 -2.54 -0.02
N ARG A 64 14.50 -2.96 -0.44
CA ARG A 64 14.30 -3.91 -1.53
C ARG A 64 13.90 -3.25 -2.84
N PHE A 65 13.35 -2.06 -2.75
CA PHE A 65 12.81 -1.29 -3.87
C PHE A 65 13.32 0.14 -3.88
N VAL A 66 13.27 0.75 -5.04
CA VAL A 66 13.22 2.20 -5.23
C VAL A 66 11.95 2.50 -6.00
N PHE A 67 11.20 3.51 -5.57
CA PHE A 67 9.93 3.88 -6.17
C PHE A 67 9.74 5.39 -6.26
N VAL A 68 8.83 5.77 -7.15
CA VAL A 68 8.46 7.15 -7.39
C VAL A 68 7.09 7.40 -6.75
N SER A 69 6.99 8.42 -5.90
CA SER A 69 5.69 9.00 -5.55
C SER A 69 5.15 9.70 -6.79
N THR A 70 4.29 9.00 -7.54
CA THR A 70 3.76 9.50 -8.82
C THR A 70 3.18 10.91 -8.61
N PRO A 71 3.66 11.93 -9.34
CA PRO A 71 3.19 13.28 -9.12
C PRO A 71 1.78 13.51 -9.67
N SER A 72 1.04 14.45 -9.10
CA SER A 72 -0.25 14.90 -9.61
C SER A 72 -0.15 15.32 -11.08
N GLY A 73 -1.20 15.06 -11.86
CA GLY A 73 -1.25 15.28 -13.31
C GLY A 73 -0.52 14.22 -14.13
N TYR A 74 0.00 13.17 -13.47
CA TYR A 74 0.67 12.04 -14.12
C TYR A 74 0.12 10.72 -13.61
N LYS A 75 0.28 9.67 -14.42
CA LYS A 75 0.09 8.28 -14.02
C LYS A 75 1.36 7.50 -14.27
N SER A 76 1.57 6.44 -13.52
CA SER A 76 2.67 5.52 -13.76
C SER A 76 2.49 4.86 -15.12
N ALA A 77 3.55 4.79 -15.91
CA ALA A 77 3.50 4.05 -17.16
C ALA A 77 3.29 2.55 -16.88
N VAL A 78 2.54 1.89 -17.75
CA VAL A 78 2.34 0.44 -17.72
C VAL A 78 3.10 -0.17 -18.89
N LEU A 79 3.97 -1.13 -18.61
CA LEU A 79 4.68 -1.89 -19.63
C LEU A 79 4.41 -3.38 -19.44
N LYS A 80 3.81 -4.01 -20.45
CA LYS A 80 3.43 -5.44 -20.40
C LYS A 80 2.57 -5.83 -19.21
N GLY A 81 1.69 -4.91 -18.76
CA GLY A 81 0.81 -5.12 -17.61
C GLY A 81 1.45 -4.81 -16.24
N GLU A 82 2.72 -4.40 -16.20
CA GLU A 82 3.40 -3.98 -14.97
C GLU A 82 3.36 -2.46 -14.83
N THR A 83 2.90 -1.99 -13.68
CA THR A 83 2.92 -0.56 -13.34
C THR A 83 4.34 -0.14 -12.94
N LEU A 84 4.93 0.81 -13.66
CA LEU A 84 6.35 1.15 -13.56
C LEU A 84 6.65 2.25 -12.53
N TYR A 85 5.98 2.25 -11.37
CA TYR A 85 6.31 3.21 -10.31
C TYR A 85 7.44 2.76 -9.38
N TYR A 86 7.85 1.49 -9.44
CA TYR A 86 8.93 0.95 -8.63
C TYR A 86 9.90 0.09 -9.42
N LYS A 87 11.07 -0.14 -8.86
CA LYS A 87 12.08 -1.10 -9.34
C LYS A 87 12.74 -1.81 -8.17
N ARG A 88 13.07 -3.09 -8.35
CA ARG A 88 13.85 -3.83 -7.35
C ARG A 88 15.29 -3.34 -7.32
N LEU A 89 15.81 -3.10 -6.12
CA LEU A 89 17.20 -2.74 -5.90
C LEU A 89 18.15 -3.91 -6.23
N GLY A 90 19.35 -3.59 -6.69
CA GLY A 90 20.36 -4.57 -7.02
C GLY A 90 20.27 -5.15 -8.43
N LEU A 91 19.18 -4.94 -9.17
CA LEU A 91 19.01 -5.48 -10.52
C LEU A 91 19.46 -4.51 -11.65
N SER A 92 19.74 -3.25 -11.31
CA SER A 92 20.16 -2.23 -12.29
C SER A 92 21.30 -1.38 -11.75
N LYS A 93 22.04 -0.73 -12.67
CA LYS A 93 23.05 0.29 -12.35
C LYS A 93 22.42 1.69 -12.22
N THR A 94 21.28 1.92 -12.88
CA THR A 94 20.52 3.17 -12.86
C THR A 94 19.04 2.84 -12.71
N TYR A 95 18.29 3.76 -12.11
CA TYR A 95 16.87 3.59 -11.82
C TYR A 95 16.09 4.72 -12.48
N ASP A 96 15.81 4.52 -13.78
CA ASP A 96 15.08 5.48 -14.58
C ASP A 96 13.58 5.15 -14.59
N PHE A 97 12.74 6.17 -14.36
CA PHE A 97 11.29 6.06 -14.34
C PHE A 97 10.68 6.91 -15.44
N VAL A 98 9.57 6.41 -16.00
CA VAL A 98 8.76 7.13 -16.97
C VAL A 98 7.34 7.23 -16.41
N VAL A 99 6.80 8.44 -16.40
CA VAL A 99 5.40 8.71 -16.07
C VAL A 99 4.69 9.31 -17.26
N GLU A 100 3.42 8.98 -17.42
CA GLU A 100 2.59 9.47 -18.51
C GLU A 100 1.77 10.67 -18.01
N LYS A 101 1.82 11.79 -18.72
CA LYS A 101 1.00 12.95 -18.41
C LYS A 101 -0.47 12.61 -18.65
N LYS A 102 -1.33 12.88 -17.68
CA LYS A 102 -2.78 12.71 -17.83
C LYS A 102 -3.32 13.71 -18.87
N ALA A 103 -4.31 13.27 -19.63
CA ALA A 103 -4.95 14.11 -20.65
C ALA A 103 -5.85 15.20 -20.02
N LYS A 104 -6.37 14.95 -18.82
CA LYS A 104 -7.23 15.85 -18.06
C LYS A 104 -6.56 16.24 -16.74
N ASP A 105 -6.99 17.34 -16.18
CA ASP A 105 -6.66 17.75 -14.80
C ASP A 105 -7.27 16.73 -13.83
N ASP A 106 -6.50 16.31 -12.83
CA ASP A 106 -6.89 15.33 -11.84
C ASP A 106 -7.24 15.94 -10.47
N THR A 107 -7.44 17.27 -10.44
CA THR A 107 -7.85 17.99 -9.23
C THR A 107 -9.18 17.47 -8.69
N ASN A 108 -10.10 17.13 -9.58
CA ASN A 108 -11.35 16.46 -9.27
C ASN A 108 -11.25 15.01 -9.76
N HIS A 109 -11.47 14.06 -8.88
CA HIS A 109 -11.36 12.65 -9.19
C HIS A 109 -12.24 11.79 -8.29
N ASN A 110 -12.44 10.55 -8.67
CA ASN A 110 -13.18 9.56 -7.89
C ASN A 110 -12.24 8.45 -7.42
N LEU A 111 -12.42 8.05 -6.17
CA LEU A 111 -11.73 6.92 -5.57
C LEU A 111 -12.73 5.83 -5.24
N ILE A 112 -12.54 4.64 -5.78
CA ILE A 112 -13.30 3.44 -5.44
C ILE A 112 -12.50 2.60 -4.46
N VAL A 113 -13.08 2.31 -3.30
CA VAL A 113 -12.41 1.57 -2.24
C VAL A 113 -13.14 0.25 -2.01
N ILE A 114 -12.40 -0.84 -2.12
CA ILE A 114 -12.78 -2.18 -1.70
C ILE A 114 -11.89 -2.63 -0.54
N ALA A 115 -12.41 -3.51 0.29
CA ALA A 115 -11.65 -4.16 1.34
C ALA A 115 -11.94 -5.66 1.34
N ASP A 116 -10.97 -6.44 1.75
CA ASP A 116 -11.17 -7.85 2.07
C ASP A 116 -11.90 -8.65 0.96
N PRO A 117 -11.43 -8.66 -0.30
CA PRO A 117 -11.97 -9.57 -1.30
C PRO A 117 -11.68 -11.04 -0.94
N GLN A 118 -10.60 -11.33 -0.28
CA GLN A 118 -10.25 -12.55 0.46
C GLN A 118 -10.61 -13.86 -0.25
N ILE A 119 -10.31 -13.92 -1.56
CA ILE A 119 -10.54 -15.11 -2.39
C ILE A 119 -9.70 -16.28 -1.87
N SER A 120 -10.35 -17.31 -1.38
CA SER A 120 -9.73 -18.53 -0.84
C SER A 120 -9.72 -19.67 -1.85
N ASP A 121 -10.76 -19.78 -2.66
CA ASP A 121 -10.97 -20.81 -3.65
C ASP A 121 -11.41 -20.25 -5.00
N ALA A 122 -11.18 -21.05 -6.05
CA ALA A 122 -11.54 -20.66 -7.41
C ALA A 122 -13.05 -20.48 -7.63
N ASP A 123 -13.85 -21.14 -6.81
CA ASP A 123 -15.32 -21.10 -6.88
C ASP A 123 -15.91 -19.74 -6.47
N GLU A 124 -15.11 -18.88 -5.82
CA GLU A 124 -15.50 -17.53 -5.38
C GLU A 124 -15.32 -16.47 -6.47
N PHE A 125 -14.51 -16.74 -7.52
CA PHE A 125 -14.28 -15.80 -8.61
C PHE A 125 -15.53 -15.36 -9.38
N PRO A 126 -16.54 -16.23 -9.64
CA PRO A 126 -17.77 -15.78 -10.29
C PRO A 126 -18.51 -14.67 -9.53
N GLU A 127 -18.48 -14.71 -8.19
CA GLU A 127 -19.11 -13.67 -7.35
C GLU A 127 -18.27 -12.39 -7.33
N LEU A 128 -16.97 -12.50 -7.20
CA LEU A 128 -16.05 -11.35 -7.37
C LEU A 128 -16.25 -10.69 -8.75
N GLU A 129 -16.45 -11.46 -9.80
CA GLU A 129 -16.67 -10.93 -11.16
C GLU A 129 -17.96 -10.10 -11.26
N VAL A 130 -19.00 -10.47 -10.51
CA VAL A 130 -20.23 -9.65 -10.41
C VAL A 130 -19.90 -8.28 -9.84
N HIS A 131 -19.15 -8.21 -8.73
CA HIS A 131 -18.73 -6.95 -8.14
C HIS A 131 -17.82 -6.14 -9.06
N ALA A 132 -16.86 -6.78 -9.71
CA ALA A 132 -15.95 -6.11 -10.65
C ALA A 132 -16.71 -5.50 -11.84
N LYS A 133 -17.72 -6.20 -12.38
CA LYS A 133 -18.58 -5.71 -13.47
C LYS A 133 -19.50 -4.58 -13.01
N ASP A 134 -20.01 -4.64 -11.79
CA ASP A 134 -20.83 -3.57 -11.20
C ASP A 134 -20.02 -2.29 -11.04
N ILE A 135 -18.81 -2.38 -10.46
CA ILE A 135 -17.84 -1.27 -10.42
C ILE A 135 -17.58 -0.73 -11.83
N GLY A 136 -17.31 -1.61 -12.81
CA GLY A 136 -17.08 -1.20 -14.19
C GLY A 136 -18.28 -0.53 -14.87
N ALA A 137 -19.50 -0.91 -14.49
CA ALA A 137 -20.70 -0.23 -14.94
C ALA A 137 -20.84 1.16 -14.32
N PHE A 138 -20.56 1.29 -13.02
CA PHE A 138 -20.54 2.57 -12.33
C PHE A 138 -19.47 3.51 -12.91
N VAL A 139 -18.24 3.05 -13.07
CA VAL A 139 -17.13 3.83 -13.66
C VAL A 139 -17.51 4.44 -15.02
N LYS A 140 -18.26 3.72 -15.86
CA LYS A 140 -18.73 4.22 -17.15
C LYS A 140 -19.76 5.35 -17.04
N THR A 141 -20.39 5.54 -15.87
CA THR A 141 -21.31 6.66 -15.64
C THR A 141 -20.55 7.94 -15.26
N LEU A 142 -19.29 7.83 -14.87
CA LEU A 142 -18.42 8.95 -14.51
C LEU A 142 -17.84 9.54 -15.80
N ASP A 143 -18.55 10.48 -16.42
CA ASP A 143 -18.18 11.04 -17.71
C ASP A 143 -16.94 11.91 -17.62
N GLY A 144 -15.81 11.29 -17.89
CA GLY A 144 -14.53 11.94 -18.05
C GLY A 144 -13.77 12.29 -16.78
N ASP A 145 -14.24 11.85 -15.63
CA ASP A 145 -13.54 11.99 -14.37
C ASP A 145 -12.34 11.04 -14.29
N ASP A 146 -11.29 11.47 -13.60
CA ASP A 146 -10.19 10.58 -13.24
C ASP A 146 -10.67 9.63 -12.14
N VAL A 147 -10.52 8.32 -12.36
CA VAL A 147 -11.01 7.28 -11.44
C VAL A 147 -9.91 6.26 -11.22
N PHE A 148 -9.68 5.88 -9.97
CA PHE A 148 -8.83 4.76 -9.63
C PHE A 148 -9.36 4.03 -8.38
N GLY A 149 -8.83 2.84 -8.12
CA GLY A 149 -9.23 2.01 -7.01
C GLY A 149 -8.16 1.88 -5.92
N LEU A 150 -8.61 1.63 -4.70
CA LEU A 150 -7.81 1.12 -3.59
C LEU A 150 -8.42 -0.19 -3.09
N CYS A 151 -7.58 -1.22 -2.91
CA CYS A 151 -7.91 -2.44 -2.21
C CYS A 151 -7.19 -2.42 -0.86
N LEU A 152 -7.93 -2.49 0.24
CA LEU A 152 -7.41 -2.32 1.59
C LEU A 152 -6.85 -3.60 2.22
N GLY A 153 -6.34 -4.50 1.40
CA GLY A 153 -5.70 -5.74 1.86
C GLY A 153 -6.62 -6.94 1.89
N ASP A 154 -6.06 -8.07 2.31
CA ASP A 154 -6.69 -9.39 2.27
C ASP A 154 -7.23 -9.70 0.87
N ILE A 155 -6.34 -9.55 -0.12
CA ILE A 155 -6.67 -9.74 -1.53
C ILE A 155 -7.09 -11.18 -1.79
N VAL A 156 -6.37 -12.11 -1.18
CA VAL A 156 -6.67 -13.55 -1.22
C VAL A 156 -6.65 -14.13 0.20
N GLY A 157 -7.32 -15.27 0.40
CA GLY A 157 -7.36 -15.99 1.66
C GLY A 157 -6.20 -17.00 1.77
N TRP A 158 -4.95 -16.55 1.92
CA TRP A 158 -3.73 -17.35 2.10
C TRP A 158 -3.22 -18.10 0.85
N ASN A 159 -4.00 -18.23 -0.20
CA ASN A 159 -3.55 -18.91 -1.43
C ASN A 159 -3.05 -17.88 -2.45
N HIS A 160 -1.80 -17.44 -2.31
CA HIS A 160 -1.19 -16.41 -3.15
C HIS A 160 -1.06 -16.80 -4.64
N ALA A 161 -1.23 -18.09 -4.97
CA ALA A 161 -1.32 -18.53 -6.37
C ALA A 161 -2.56 -17.99 -7.11
N LEU A 162 -3.55 -17.47 -6.36
CA LEU A 162 -4.78 -16.87 -6.91
C LEU A 162 -4.62 -15.41 -7.35
N TYR A 163 -3.55 -14.70 -6.97
CA TYR A 163 -3.33 -13.31 -7.37
C TYR A 163 -3.47 -13.04 -8.89
N PRO A 164 -2.91 -13.87 -9.80
CA PRO A 164 -3.05 -13.61 -11.23
C PRO A 164 -4.50 -13.65 -11.72
N GLU A 165 -5.31 -14.59 -11.22
CA GLU A 165 -6.73 -14.68 -11.59
C GLU A 165 -7.54 -13.56 -10.95
N TYR A 166 -7.25 -13.21 -9.68
CA TYR A 166 -7.82 -12.02 -9.03
C TYR A 166 -7.60 -10.77 -9.89
N ASN A 167 -6.36 -10.49 -10.28
CA ASN A 167 -6.04 -9.33 -11.12
C ASN A 167 -6.78 -9.35 -12.46
N LYS A 168 -6.93 -10.54 -13.06
CA LYS A 168 -7.68 -10.71 -14.30
C LYS A 168 -9.16 -10.39 -14.12
N VAL A 169 -9.80 -10.88 -13.05
CA VAL A 169 -11.20 -10.57 -12.75
C VAL A 169 -11.37 -9.08 -12.45
N MET A 170 -10.49 -8.48 -11.64
CA MET A 170 -10.53 -7.06 -11.32
C MET A 170 -10.30 -6.15 -12.54
N SER A 171 -9.70 -6.65 -13.61
CA SER A 171 -9.58 -5.88 -14.85
C SER A 171 -10.94 -5.53 -15.50
N HIS A 172 -12.03 -6.22 -15.14
CA HIS A 172 -13.39 -5.90 -15.58
C HIS A 172 -13.91 -4.58 -15.01
N THR A 173 -13.30 -4.06 -13.95
CA THR A 173 -13.61 -2.72 -13.42
C THR A 173 -13.24 -1.60 -14.39
N GLY A 174 -12.25 -1.84 -15.26
CA GLY A 174 -11.73 -0.86 -16.22
C GLY A 174 -10.85 0.24 -15.61
N ILE A 175 -10.51 0.13 -14.32
CA ILE A 175 -9.61 1.07 -13.61
C ILE A 175 -8.44 0.35 -12.96
N ASP A 176 -7.38 1.10 -12.68
CA ASP A 176 -6.22 0.59 -11.94
C ASP A 176 -6.50 0.60 -10.44
N PHE A 177 -6.17 -0.50 -9.76
CA PHE A 177 -6.19 -0.59 -8.30
C PHE A 177 -4.78 -0.47 -7.73
N ARG A 178 -4.67 0.33 -6.66
CA ARG A 178 -3.53 0.32 -5.74
C ARG A 178 -3.87 -0.61 -4.58
N ASN A 179 -2.92 -1.43 -4.18
CA ASN A 179 -3.16 -2.46 -3.18
C ASN A 179 -2.44 -2.13 -1.87
N VAL A 180 -3.12 -2.39 -0.77
CA VAL A 180 -2.59 -2.52 0.58
C VAL A 180 -2.33 -4.00 0.84
N MET A 181 -1.34 -4.34 1.63
CA MET A 181 -1.12 -5.70 2.08
C MET A 181 -1.99 -5.99 3.31
N GLY A 182 -2.77 -7.07 3.31
CA GLY A 182 -3.50 -7.57 4.46
C GLY A 182 -2.77 -8.72 5.17
N ASN A 183 -3.32 -9.19 6.29
CA ASN A 183 -2.72 -10.29 7.02
C ASN A 183 -2.82 -11.64 6.27
N HIS A 184 -3.83 -11.84 5.44
CA HIS A 184 -3.94 -13.00 4.57
C HIS A 184 -2.98 -12.96 3.38
N ASP A 185 -2.42 -11.79 3.06
CA ASP A 185 -1.41 -11.64 2.01
C ASP A 185 0.02 -11.94 2.50
N MET A 186 0.20 -12.25 3.80
CA MET A 186 1.51 -12.59 4.36
C MET A 186 2.00 -13.96 3.89
N THR A 187 3.27 -14.02 3.51
CA THR A 187 3.95 -15.29 3.24
C THR A 187 4.15 -16.07 4.53
N ASN A 188 3.51 -17.22 4.66
CA ASN A 188 3.44 -18.01 5.90
C ASN A 188 4.76 -18.62 6.37
N TYR A 189 5.79 -18.63 5.54
CA TYR A 189 7.07 -19.26 5.82
C TYR A 189 8.18 -18.23 6.06
N GLY A 190 7.81 -17.00 6.41
CA GLY A 190 8.76 -15.97 6.81
C GLY A 190 9.36 -16.31 8.18
N ASP A 191 10.68 -16.25 8.31
CA ASP A 191 11.39 -16.35 9.58
C ASP A 191 11.37 -15.04 10.37
N ARG A 192 10.98 -13.94 9.71
CA ARG A 192 10.90 -12.58 10.24
C ARG A 192 9.96 -11.71 9.42
N HIS A 193 9.65 -10.52 9.95
CA HIS A 193 8.67 -9.60 9.34
C HIS A 193 8.97 -9.27 7.87
N GLU A 194 10.22 -9.00 7.51
CA GLU A 194 10.59 -8.68 6.12
C GLU A 194 10.36 -9.86 5.16
N GLY A 195 10.44 -11.09 5.66
CA GLY A 195 10.15 -12.30 4.90
C GLY A 195 8.65 -12.50 4.64
N SER A 196 7.80 -12.00 5.53
CA SER A 196 6.34 -12.17 5.41
C SER A 196 5.72 -11.39 4.26
N MET A 197 6.39 -10.39 3.72
CA MET A 197 5.92 -9.57 2.60
C MET A 197 6.27 -10.15 1.22
N LYS A 198 7.01 -11.25 1.15
CA LYS A 198 7.67 -11.72 -0.07
C LYS A 198 6.71 -11.99 -1.23
N ASP A 199 5.62 -12.71 -1.00
CA ASP A 199 4.70 -13.09 -2.09
C ASP A 199 3.90 -11.88 -2.58
N TYR A 200 3.44 -11.04 -1.65
CA TYR A 200 2.82 -9.76 -1.97
C TYR A 200 3.76 -8.88 -2.80
N GLU A 201 4.99 -8.69 -2.35
CA GLU A 201 5.98 -7.86 -3.05
C GLU A 201 6.41 -8.42 -4.41
N ASN A 202 6.33 -9.73 -4.60
CA ASN A 202 6.58 -10.33 -5.90
C ASN A 202 5.50 -9.98 -6.92
N MET A 203 4.25 -9.81 -6.46
CA MET A 203 3.12 -9.48 -7.32
C MET A 203 2.89 -7.97 -7.46
N TYR A 204 2.94 -7.23 -6.34
CA TYR A 204 2.46 -5.84 -6.29
C TYR A 204 3.55 -4.80 -6.03
N GLY A 205 4.78 -5.22 -5.72
CA GLY A 205 5.88 -4.31 -5.40
C GLY A 205 5.94 -3.90 -3.93
N PRO A 206 6.40 -2.69 -3.60
CA PRO A 206 6.61 -2.27 -2.22
C PRO A 206 5.32 -2.31 -1.40
N ALA A 207 5.41 -2.82 -0.16
CA ALA A 207 4.26 -2.94 0.74
C ALA A 207 3.86 -1.59 1.38
N TRP A 208 4.70 -0.56 1.28
CA TRP A 208 4.35 0.83 1.62
C TRP A 208 4.94 1.79 0.60
N TYR A 209 4.18 2.80 0.23
CA TYR A 209 4.52 3.78 -0.79
C TYR A 209 3.55 4.96 -0.76
N SER A 210 3.84 6.02 -1.53
CA SER A 210 2.94 7.16 -1.71
C SER A 210 2.77 7.52 -3.19
N PHE A 211 1.72 8.28 -3.47
CA PHE A 211 1.45 8.88 -4.77
C PHE A 211 0.53 10.09 -4.61
N ASN A 212 0.38 10.90 -5.66
CA ASN A 212 -0.42 12.11 -5.63
C ASN A 212 -1.46 12.09 -6.75
N VAL A 213 -2.68 12.52 -6.44
CA VAL A 213 -3.75 12.77 -7.42
C VAL A 213 -4.38 14.11 -7.06
N GLY A 214 -4.41 15.04 -7.99
CA GLY A 214 -4.91 16.40 -7.74
C GLY A 214 -4.17 17.07 -6.59
N LYS A 215 -4.91 17.48 -5.57
CA LYS A 215 -4.37 18.13 -4.36
C LYS A 215 -4.17 17.16 -3.19
N VAL A 216 -4.48 15.88 -3.38
CA VAL A 216 -4.45 14.88 -2.33
C VAL A 216 -3.16 14.07 -2.41
N HIS A 217 -2.53 13.89 -1.26
CA HIS A 217 -1.42 12.98 -1.08
C HIS A 217 -1.93 11.65 -0.53
N TYR A 218 -1.67 10.56 -1.25
CA TYR A 218 -2.08 9.21 -0.91
C TYR A 218 -0.90 8.42 -0.36
N VAL A 219 -1.12 7.76 0.76
CA VAL A 219 -0.13 6.92 1.43
C VAL A 219 -0.69 5.53 1.62
N VAL A 220 0.08 4.53 1.27
CA VAL A 220 -0.19 3.12 1.57
C VAL A 220 0.82 2.65 2.60
N LEU A 221 0.34 1.99 3.67
CA LEU A 221 1.16 1.45 4.75
C LEU A 221 0.86 -0.05 4.94
N ASN A 222 1.84 -0.79 5.41
CA ASN A 222 1.67 -2.17 5.85
C ASN A 222 1.73 -2.24 7.37
N ASP A 223 0.59 -2.39 8.00
CA ASP A 223 0.46 -2.49 9.45
C ASP A 223 0.29 -3.94 9.96
N ASN A 224 0.43 -4.92 9.07
CA ASN A 224 0.46 -6.34 9.43
C ASN A 224 1.87 -6.74 9.86
N PHE A 225 2.18 -6.60 11.13
CA PHE A 225 3.51 -6.90 11.65
C PHE A 225 3.61 -8.37 12.06
N PHE A 226 4.35 -9.16 11.30
CA PHE A 226 4.60 -10.57 11.58
C PHE A 226 5.55 -10.74 12.78
N ILE A 227 5.17 -11.57 13.75
CA ILE A 227 5.90 -11.75 15.02
C ILE A 227 6.67 -13.08 15.11
N GLY A 228 7.05 -13.66 13.97
CA GLY A 228 7.97 -14.79 13.92
C GLY A 228 7.34 -16.17 14.17
N ARG A 229 6.03 -16.31 14.01
CA ARG A 229 5.31 -17.57 14.09
C ARG A 229 4.19 -17.62 13.06
N ASP A 230 3.95 -18.77 12.47
CA ASP A 230 2.88 -18.96 11.48
C ASP A 230 1.56 -18.38 11.98
N TRP A 231 0.92 -17.61 11.12
CA TRP A 231 -0.38 -16.96 11.36
C TRP A 231 -0.43 -15.91 12.46
N TYR A 232 0.72 -15.56 13.06
CA TYR A 232 0.78 -14.58 14.13
C TYR A 232 1.28 -13.24 13.65
N TYR A 233 0.44 -12.25 13.77
CA TYR A 233 0.71 -10.86 13.48
C TYR A 233 0.09 -9.97 14.56
N ILE A 234 0.49 -8.72 14.54
CA ILE A 234 -0.11 -7.65 15.32
C ILE A 234 -0.34 -6.45 14.40
N GLY A 235 -1.36 -5.65 14.70
CA GLY A 235 -1.53 -4.34 14.08
C GLY A 235 -0.45 -3.39 14.56
N TYR A 236 0.59 -3.15 13.75
CA TYR A 236 1.74 -2.35 14.19
C TYR A 236 2.52 -1.79 13.00
N LEU A 237 2.75 -0.47 13.02
CA LEU A 237 3.68 0.16 12.10
C LEU A 237 5.09 0.11 12.70
N ASP A 238 6.03 -0.53 12.03
CA ASP A 238 7.40 -0.58 12.48
C ASP A 238 8.06 0.80 12.42
N LYS A 239 9.19 0.90 13.11
CA LYS A 239 9.96 2.15 13.17
C LYS A 239 10.34 2.66 11.79
N ARG A 240 10.68 1.75 10.87
CA ARG A 240 11.12 2.08 9.52
C ARG A 240 10.00 2.77 8.72
N GLN A 241 8.78 2.25 8.77
CA GLN A 241 7.64 2.86 8.09
C GLN A 241 7.27 4.21 8.70
N LEU A 242 7.31 4.38 10.02
CA LEU A 242 7.06 5.68 10.66
C LEU A 242 8.12 6.72 10.30
N GLU A 243 9.40 6.34 10.25
CA GLU A 243 10.49 7.21 9.80
C GLU A 243 10.36 7.55 8.32
N TRP A 244 10.02 6.56 7.47
CA TRP A 244 9.74 6.80 6.06
C TRP A 244 8.58 7.78 5.87
N LEU A 245 7.47 7.56 6.57
CA LEU A 245 6.29 8.44 6.48
C LEU A 245 6.62 9.88 6.88
N ALA A 246 7.41 10.05 7.95
CA ALA A 246 7.88 11.38 8.36
C ALA A 246 8.73 12.05 7.26
N ASN A 247 9.61 11.29 6.59
CA ASN A 247 10.45 11.77 5.51
C ASN A 247 9.64 12.11 4.25
N ASP A 248 8.63 11.31 3.91
CA ASP A 248 7.74 11.51 2.77
C ASP A 248 6.85 12.75 2.98
N LEU A 249 6.20 12.83 4.15
CA LEU A 249 5.35 13.96 4.52
C LEU A 249 6.13 15.30 4.66
N ALA A 250 7.45 15.28 4.79
CA ALA A 250 8.26 16.49 4.78
C ALA A 250 8.19 17.23 3.43
N TYR A 251 7.81 16.55 2.36
CA TYR A 251 7.59 17.11 1.02
C TYR A 251 6.13 17.50 0.75
N VAL A 252 5.23 17.26 1.70
CA VAL A 252 3.81 17.61 1.60
C VAL A 252 3.54 18.91 2.36
N PRO A 253 2.95 19.93 1.73
CA PRO A 253 2.63 21.17 2.43
C PRO A 253 1.69 20.93 3.62
N LYS A 254 1.97 21.54 4.76
CA LYS A 254 1.09 21.44 5.93
C LYS A 254 -0.29 22.01 5.61
N GLY A 255 -1.32 21.39 6.14
CA GLY A 255 -2.71 21.69 5.83
C GLY A 255 -3.26 20.98 4.60
N SER A 256 -2.41 20.29 3.82
CA SER A 256 -2.87 19.48 2.68
C SER A 256 -3.76 18.32 3.14
N THR A 257 -4.57 17.82 2.21
CA THR A 257 -5.34 16.59 2.40
C THR A 257 -4.44 15.37 2.19
N VAL A 258 -4.43 14.46 3.18
CA VAL A 258 -3.67 13.21 3.16
C VAL A 258 -4.64 12.04 3.38
N ILE A 259 -4.66 11.08 2.46
CA ILE A 259 -5.40 9.83 2.61
C ILE A 259 -4.40 8.71 2.89
N VAL A 260 -4.55 8.05 4.04
CA VAL A 260 -3.70 6.92 4.46
C VAL A 260 -4.51 5.65 4.35
N SER A 261 -4.01 4.69 3.59
CA SER A 261 -4.61 3.37 3.43
C SER A 261 -3.77 2.32 4.16
N LEU A 262 -4.41 1.56 5.00
CA LEU A 262 -3.82 0.46 5.77
C LEU A 262 -4.85 -0.67 5.89
N HIS A 263 -4.48 -1.80 6.46
CA HIS A 263 -5.39 -2.94 6.58
C HIS A 263 -6.07 -2.99 7.94
N ILE A 264 -5.29 -3.10 9.02
CA ILE A 264 -5.81 -3.23 10.38
C ILE A 264 -6.23 -1.86 10.91
N PRO A 265 -7.48 -1.68 11.38
CA PRO A 265 -7.98 -0.36 11.77
C PRO A 265 -7.25 0.22 12.98
N THR A 266 -7.23 1.55 13.07
CA THR A 266 -6.75 2.27 14.26
C THR A 266 -7.83 2.45 15.30
N THR A 267 -9.11 2.28 14.91
CA THR A 267 -10.28 2.36 15.79
C THR A 267 -11.22 1.18 15.52
N LEU A 268 -11.94 0.76 16.54
CA LEU A 268 -12.97 -0.27 16.45
C LEU A 268 -14.35 0.33 16.74
N SER A 269 -15.39 -0.20 16.13
CA SER A 269 -16.77 0.07 16.52
C SER A 269 -17.03 -0.40 17.95
N GLU A 270 -18.12 0.07 18.57
CA GLU A 270 -18.47 -0.40 19.93
C GLU A 270 -18.83 -1.90 19.94
N SER A 271 -19.45 -2.40 18.86
CA SER A 271 -19.75 -3.82 18.71
C SER A 271 -18.51 -4.67 18.58
N ASP A 272 -17.53 -4.24 17.77
CA ASP A 272 -16.26 -4.97 17.59
C ASP A 272 -15.48 -5.02 18.89
N ARG A 273 -15.40 -3.90 19.65
CA ARG A 273 -14.78 -3.86 20.96
C ARG A 273 -15.39 -4.83 21.97
N LYS A 274 -16.70 -5.06 21.89
CA LYS A 274 -17.39 -6.05 22.75
C LYS A 274 -17.10 -7.48 22.34
N SER A 275 -16.91 -7.72 21.04
CA SER A 275 -16.66 -9.07 20.49
C SER A 275 -15.22 -9.51 20.70
N PHE A 276 -14.25 -8.63 20.43
CA PHE A 276 -12.81 -8.96 20.45
C PHE A 276 -12.08 -8.47 21.72
N GLY A 277 -12.68 -7.58 22.49
CA GLY A 277 -12.05 -6.97 23.67
C GLY A 277 -11.11 -5.80 23.31
N TYR A 278 -10.70 -5.05 24.37
CA TYR A 278 -9.90 -3.82 24.18
C TYR A 278 -8.41 -4.09 23.90
N ASN A 279 -7.93 -5.30 24.12
CA ASN A 279 -6.50 -5.62 24.11
C ASN A 279 -6.12 -6.61 22.99
N ASP A 280 -7.00 -6.84 22.03
CA ASP A 280 -6.64 -7.69 20.91
C ASP A 280 -5.82 -6.90 19.91
N ILE A 281 -4.50 -7.09 19.96
CA ILE A 281 -3.52 -6.37 19.16
C ILE A 281 -3.44 -6.87 17.72
N SER A 282 -4.17 -7.93 17.36
CA SER A 282 -4.34 -8.37 15.99
C SER A 282 -5.46 -7.62 15.27
N GLU A 283 -6.47 -7.15 16.02
CA GLU A 283 -7.67 -6.52 15.46
C GLU A 283 -7.60 -4.99 15.41
N ILE A 284 -6.63 -4.40 16.11
CA ILE A 284 -6.45 -2.95 16.18
C ILE A 284 -4.98 -2.57 16.20
N MET A 285 -4.61 -1.51 15.50
CA MET A 285 -3.24 -1.01 15.50
C MET A 285 -2.78 -0.60 16.91
N ALA A 286 -1.75 -1.28 17.42
CA ALA A 286 -1.25 -1.09 18.78
C ALA A 286 -0.54 0.26 18.98
N ASN A 287 0.19 0.76 17.96
CA ASN A 287 1.00 1.99 18.08
C ASN A 287 0.44 3.16 17.25
N LYS A 288 -0.85 3.22 17.03
CA LYS A 288 -1.56 4.25 16.26
C LYS A 288 -1.22 5.69 16.61
N GLN A 289 -0.81 5.96 17.86
CA GLN A 289 -0.45 7.30 18.28
C GLN A 289 0.75 7.87 17.51
N GLY A 290 1.70 7.01 17.08
CA GLY A 290 2.79 7.43 16.21
C GLY A 290 2.31 7.93 14.85
N LEU A 291 1.34 7.23 14.25
CA LEU A 291 0.69 7.66 13.02
C LEU A 291 -0.08 8.97 13.21
N TYR A 292 -0.89 9.08 14.25
CA TYR A 292 -1.69 10.29 14.53
C TYR A 292 -0.83 11.54 14.73
N GLN A 293 0.33 11.41 15.39
CA GLN A 293 1.28 12.51 15.55
C GLN A 293 1.83 13.00 14.20
N LEU A 294 2.13 12.09 13.29
CA LEU A 294 2.61 12.45 11.94
C LEU A 294 1.53 13.11 11.10
N LEU A 295 0.27 12.73 11.28
CA LEU A 295 -0.88 13.27 10.55
C LEU A 295 -1.43 14.57 11.13
N GLN A 296 -1.07 14.91 12.36
CA GLN A 296 -1.59 16.10 13.03
C GLN A 296 -1.50 17.42 12.24
N PRO A 297 -0.46 17.66 11.42
CA PRO A 297 -0.39 18.88 10.60
C PRO A 297 -1.28 18.91 9.35
N TYR A 298 -2.03 17.84 9.04
CA TYR A 298 -2.75 17.63 7.79
C TYR A 298 -4.25 17.46 8.02
N GLN A 299 -5.05 17.60 6.95
CA GLN A 299 -6.44 17.13 6.94
C GLN A 299 -6.43 15.67 6.49
N SER A 300 -6.74 14.73 7.36
CA SER A 300 -6.43 13.33 7.11
C SER A 300 -7.64 12.42 7.18
N LEU A 301 -7.69 11.47 6.24
CA LEU A 301 -8.60 10.35 6.23
C LEU A 301 -7.80 9.05 6.23
N ILE A 302 -8.05 8.19 7.23
CA ILE A 302 -7.54 6.83 7.26
C ILE A 302 -8.61 5.91 6.65
N LEU A 303 -8.18 5.01 5.76
CA LEU A 303 -9.00 3.96 5.16
C LEU A 303 -8.46 2.61 5.62
N SER A 304 -9.32 1.78 6.23
CA SER A 304 -8.94 0.46 6.74
C SER A 304 -9.98 -0.61 6.37
N GLY A 305 -9.57 -1.88 6.41
CA GLY A 305 -10.38 -3.08 6.16
C GLY A 305 -10.40 -4.01 7.38
N HIS A 306 -10.10 -5.31 7.16
CA HIS A 306 -9.84 -6.33 8.17
C HIS A 306 -11.05 -6.82 8.97
N MET A 307 -11.91 -5.92 9.41
CA MET A 307 -12.97 -6.27 10.38
C MET A 307 -14.22 -6.88 9.72
N HIS A 308 -14.36 -6.79 8.39
CA HIS A 308 -15.59 -7.13 7.68
C HIS A 308 -16.82 -6.45 8.29
N THR A 309 -16.64 -5.22 8.74
CA THR A 309 -17.69 -4.36 9.33
C THR A 309 -17.52 -2.95 8.83
N GLY A 310 -18.62 -2.17 8.82
CA GLY A 310 -18.61 -0.76 8.41
C GLY A 310 -18.53 0.17 9.59
N ASN A 311 -17.50 1.03 9.66
CA ASN A 311 -17.38 1.99 10.76
C ASN A 311 -16.71 3.28 10.29
N ASN A 312 -17.33 4.43 10.61
CA ASN A 312 -16.75 5.75 10.35
C ASN A 312 -16.56 6.46 11.68
N GLN A 313 -15.35 6.85 12.02
CA GLN A 313 -15.03 7.49 13.30
C GLN A 313 -14.28 8.80 13.11
N LEU A 314 -14.74 9.85 13.76
CA LEU A 314 -14.00 11.09 13.94
C LEU A 314 -13.02 10.89 15.11
N ILE A 315 -11.71 10.93 14.82
CA ILE A 315 -10.65 10.75 15.81
C ILE A 315 -10.23 12.10 16.39
N ALA A 316 -10.12 13.11 15.54
CA ALA A 316 -9.81 14.49 15.88
C ALA A 316 -10.45 15.41 14.83
N ASP A 317 -10.47 16.73 15.08
CA ASP A 317 -11.09 17.70 14.16
C ASP A 317 -10.55 17.62 12.70
N ASN A 318 -9.31 17.17 12.55
CA ASN A 318 -8.62 17.03 11.28
C ASN A 318 -8.31 15.58 10.88
N LEU A 319 -8.85 14.60 11.60
CA LEU A 319 -8.55 13.19 11.38
C LEU A 319 -9.79 12.32 11.53
N MET A 320 -10.15 11.63 10.48
CA MET A 320 -11.25 10.65 10.43
C MET A 320 -10.70 9.29 9.99
N GLU A 321 -11.34 8.21 10.42
CA GLU A 321 -11.11 6.86 9.90
C GLU A 321 -12.41 6.26 9.38
N HIS A 322 -12.32 5.63 8.20
CA HIS A 322 -13.36 4.76 7.67
C HIS A 322 -12.84 3.33 7.60
N ASN A 323 -13.41 2.46 8.41
CA ASN A 323 -13.30 1.03 8.22
C ASN A 323 -14.33 0.60 7.19
N VAL A 324 -13.87 0.01 6.08
CA VAL A 324 -14.69 -0.34 4.93
C VAL A 324 -15.14 -1.79 5.05
N THR A 325 -16.40 -2.06 4.74
CA THR A 325 -16.98 -3.40 4.75
C THR A 325 -16.24 -4.35 3.82
N GLY A 326 -16.11 -5.62 4.21
CA GLY A 326 -15.48 -6.63 3.36
C GLY A 326 -16.27 -6.86 2.07
N LEU A 327 -15.58 -6.90 0.94
CA LEU A 327 -16.18 -7.23 -0.36
C LEU A 327 -16.70 -8.68 -0.36
N CYS A 328 -16.00 -9.58 0.33
CA CYS A 328 -16.43 -10.96 0.55
C CYS A 328 -17.56 -11.11 1.58
N GLY A 329 -18.00 -10.02 2.22
CA GLY A 329 -18.97 -10.08 3.31
C GLY A 329 -18.46 -10.93 4.47
N ALA A 330 -19.26 -11.91 4.90
CA ALA A 330 -18.85 -12.93 5.85
C ALA A 330 -18.24 -14.13 5.08
N TRP A 331 -17.03 -13.91 4.49
CA TRP A 331 -16.26 -14.94 3.76
C TRP A 331 -17.07 -15.66 2.68
N TRP A 332 -17.72 -14.91 1.80
CA TRP A 332 -18.55 -15.40 0.70
C TRP A 332 -19.74 -16.30 1.13
N CYS A 333 -20.07 -16.32 2.43
CA CYS A 333 -21.16 -17.13 2.96
C CYS A 333 -22.55 -16.47 2.86
N GLY A 334 -22.64 -15.27 2.27
CA GLY A 334 -23.92 -14.55 2.10
C GLY A 334 -23.71 -13.11 1.72
N PRO A 335 -24.81 -12.36 1.49
CA PRO A 335 -24.75 -11.00 0.94
C PRO A 335 -24.52 -9.91 2.00
N VAL A 336 -24.07 -10.27 3.20
CA VAL A 336 -23.89 -9.34 4.31
C VAL A 336 -22.56 -9.57 5.02
N CYS A 337 -22.04 -8.51 5.60
CA CYS A 337 -20.87 -8.49 6.47
C CYS A 337 -21.22 -8.94 7.90
N CYS A 338 -20.21 -9.07 8.77
CA CYS A 338 -20.38 -9.56 10.14
C CYS A 338 -21.30 -8.68 11.01
N ASP A 339 -21.42 -7.39 10.69
CA ASP A 339 -22.32 -6.44 11.34
C ASP A 339 -23.72 -6.33 10.69
N GLY A 340 -23.95 -7.10 9.63
CA GLY A 340 -25.17 -7.05 8.84
C GLY A 340 -25.21 -5.98 7.76
N ALA A 341 -24.12 -5.21 7.57
CA ALA A 341 -23.99 -4.31 6.44
C ALA A 341 -23.96 -5.10 5.12
N PRO A 342 -24.49 -4.56 4.02
CA PRO A 342 -24.40 -5.24 2.73
C PRO A 342 -22.93 -5.30 2.26
N VAL A 343 -22.60 -6.34 1.51
CA VAL A 343 -21.35 -6.40 0.74
C VAL A 343 -21.29 -5.25 -0.27
N GLY A 344 -20.10 -4.76 -0.58
CA GLY A 344 -19.99 -3.69 -1.55
C GLY A 344 -18.65 -2.96 -1.49
N TYR A 345 -18.65 -1.78 -2.07
CA TYR A 345 -17.50 -0.90 -2.14
C TYR A 345 -17.91 0.52 -1.77
N LYS A 346 -16.95 1.33 -1.38
CA LYS A 346 -17.16 2.74 -1.06
C LYS A 346 -16.66 3.63 -2.20
N ILE A 347 -17.40 4.70 -2.47
CA ILE A 347 -17.03 5.70 -3.46
C ILE A 347 -16.72 6.98 -2.72
N TYR A 348 -15.59 7.60 -3.06
CA TYR A 348 -15.19 8.91 -2.57
C TYR A 348 -15.09 9.85 -3.77
N GLU A 349 -15.84 10.94 -3.70
CA GLU A 349 -15.73 12.05 -4.65
C GLU A 349 -14.78 13.09 -4.07
N ILE A 350 -13.74 13.41 -4.78
CA ILE A 350 -12.73 14.38 -4.39
C ILE A 350 -12.89 15.62 -5.28
N ASP A 351 -13.25 16.76 -4.68
CA ASP A 351 -13.34 18.08 -5.31
C ASP A 351 -12.25 18.98 -4.72
N GLY A 352 -11.10 18.99 -5.38
CA GLY A 352 -9.91 19.68 -4.90
C GLY A 352 -9.33 19.06 -3.64
N ASP A 353 -9.66 19.61 -2.49
CA ASP A 353 -9.25 19.15 -1.15
C ASP A 353 -10.43 18.65 -0.30
N LYS A 354 -11.65 18.70 -0.85
CA LYS A 354 -12.86 18.20 -0.19
C LYS A 354 -13.10 16.75 -0.55
N ILE A 355 -13.50 15.97 0.43
CA ILE A 355 -13.84 14.56 0.28
C ILE A 355 -15.31 14.38 0.67
N THR A 356 -16.10 13.77 -0.22
CA THR A 356 -17.47 13.29 0.06
C THR A 356 -17.57 11.79 -0.23
N TRP A 357 -18.53 11.07 0.40
CA TRP A 357 -18.67 9.61 0.25
C TRP A 357 -20.11 9.17 0.40
#